data_9cf8b32f158c8fae1c375274e50cb62f
#
_entry.id   9cf8b32f158c8fae1c375274e50cb62f
#
_cell.length_a   1.000
_cell.length_b   1.000
_cell.length_c   1.000
_cell.angle_alpha   90.00
_cell.angle_beta   90.00
_cell.angle_gamma   90.00
#
_symmetry.space_group_name_H-M   'P 1'
#
loop_
_entity.id
_entity.type
_entity.pdbx_description
1 polymer ?
#
loop_
_entity_poly.entity_id
_entity_poly.type
_entity_poly.pdbx_seq_one_letter_code
_entity_poly.pdbx_strand_id
1 'polypeptide(L)'
;MTAALFVCGIMLWKKRKEVNDRSRTFLSFLYLSYGIAALLFLFSLICFNFNPFDGNVLLSPSISIMGLWAITMYMLYPIEVMRPNGLRGKWAFLLFLPAILVTLPVAFGLEFRQLYSWSDFTGHWTEFNVIIRLVAFVFLFIISLLLLIVPYNWHNTSADIKWIHRTTVISQIMTIMFTCDLFTNITVILYIHFLWAVFALLYYTYFELSERILPPLQDTAENEQADIKEIVFNSNEQDLWSNINTIMGRYEVWRNPDTTVETLSRNVGTNRIYVADSIREHTGLTFNDYLNQKRILFMADQLRKNPQQDQKSLYFEAGFRSRQTAYRNFVKFIGCSPTDYVASLA
;
A
#
# COMPACT_ATOMS: atom_id res chain seq x y z
N MET A 1 11.97 3.36 -22.69
CA MET A 1 11.42 3.56 -21.34
C MET A 1 9.96 4.00 -21.37
N THR A 2 9.58 5.03 -22.08
CA THR A 2 8.18 5.54 -22.17
C THR A 2 7.17 4.47 -22.58
N ALA A 3 7.50 3.65 -23.60
CA ALA A 3 6.65 2.54 -24.02
C ALA A 3 6.41 1.52 -22.89
N ALA A 4 7.43 1.20 -22.09
CA ALA A 4 7.31 0.28 -20.96
C ALA A 4 6.37 0.82 -19.87
N LEU A 5 6.42 2.14 -19.59
CA LEU A 5 5.49 2.79 -18.66
C LEU A 5 4.04 2.65 -19.13
N PHE A 6 3.74 2.87 -20.40
CA PHE A 6 2.40 2.69 -20.94
C PHE A 6 1.96 1.23 -20.91
N VAL A 7 2.81 0.28 -21.29
CA VAL A 7 2.49 -1.16 -21.27
C VAL A 7 2.16 -1.61 -19.85
N CYS A 8 3.02 -1.30 -18.87
CA CYS A 8 2.77 -1.63 -17.45
C CYS A 8 1.50 -0.96 -16.92
N GLY A 9 1.30 0.32 -17.23
CA GLY A 9 0.10 1.06 -16.81
C GLY A 9 -1.19 0.46 -17.35
N ILE A 10 -1.23 0.14 -18.65
CA ILE A 10 -2.40 -0.49 -19.30
C ILE A 10 -2.63 -1.90 -18.76
N MET A 11 -1.58 -2.68 -18.53
CA MET A 11 -1.70 -4.03 -17.96
C MET A 11 -2.31 -4.00 -16.56
N LEU A 12 -1.82 -3.11 -15.69
CA LEU A 12 -2.36 -2.92 -14.35
C LEU A 12 -3.81 -2.42 -14.38
N TRP A 13 -4.12 -1.50 -15.32
CA TRP A 13 -5.50 -1.03 -15.51
C TRP A 13 -6.47 -2.14 -15.91
N LYS A 14 -6.06 -3.02 -16.84
CA LYS A 14 -6.87 -4.18 -17.24
C LYS A 14 -7.13 -5.12 -16.06
N LYS A 15 -6.12 -5.32 -15.21
CA LYS A 15 -6.18 -6.20 -14.03
C LYS A 15 -6.73 -5.54 -12.76
N ARG A 16 -7.22 -4.28 -12.81
CA ARG A 16 -7.67 -3.55 -11.61
C ARG A 16 -8.88 -4.15 -10.91
N LYS A 17 -9.72 -4.87 -11.65
CA LYS A 17 -10.92 -5.55 -11.11
C LYS A 17 -10.60 -6.86 -10.37
N GLU A 18 -9.37 -7.36 -10.47
CA GLU A 18 -8.94 -8.57 -9.75
C GLU A 18 -8.63 -8.28 -8.27
N VAL A 19 -8.68 -7.02 -7.85
CA VAL A 19 -8.42 -6.58 -6.48
C VAL A 19 -9.63 -5.84 -5.91
N ASN A 20 -9.87 -6.02 -4.61
CA ASN A 20 -10.98 -5.35 -3.89
C ASN A 20 -10.65 -3.92 -3.43
N ASP A 21 -9.47 -3.41 -3.76
CA ASP A 21 -9.04 -2.05 -3.44
C ASP A 21 -8.62 -1.29 -4.70
N ARG A 22 -8.15 -0.07 -4.53
CA ARG A 22 -7.76 0.82 -5.62
C ARG A 22 -6.26 0.80 -5.93
N SER A 23 -5.48 -0.09 -5.32
CA SER A 23 -4.02 -0.10 -5.46
C SER A 23 -3.55 -0.19 -6.91
N ARG A 24 -4.08 -1.16 -7.67
CA ARG A 24 -3.75 -1.31 -9.10
C ARG A 24 -4.21 -0.12 -9.93
N THR A 25 -5.32 0.52 -9.56
CA THR A 25 -5.80 1.74 -10.19
C THR A 25 -4.80 2.88 -9.98
N PHE A 26 -4.37 3.12 -8.73
CA PHE A 26 -3.41 4.16 -8.43
C PHE A 26 -2.05 3.91 -9.06
N LEU A 27 -1.56 2.68 -9.01
CA LEU A 27 -0.29 2.32 -9.66
C LEU A 27 -0.36 2.47 -11.18
N SER A 28 -1.48 2.11 -11.81
CA SER A 28 -1.72 2.32 -13.24
C SER A 28 -1.71 3.80 -13.60
N PHE A 29 -2.44 4.65 -12.86
CA PHE A 29 -2.44 6.10 -13.07
C PHE A 29 -1.04 6.69 -12.90
N LEU A 30 -0.28 6.23 -11.94
CA LEU A 30 1.10 6.67 -11.73
C LEU A 30 1.97 6.38 -12.96
N TYR A 31 1.92 5.15 -13.48
CA TYR A 31 2.63 4.77 -14.70
C TYR A 31 2.22 5.60 -15.92
N LEU A 32 0.93 5.79 -16.13
CA LEU A 32 0.41 6.55 -17.27
C LEU A 32 0.78 8.03 -17.17
N SER A 33 0.69 8.63 -15.97
CA SER A 33 1.08 10.03 -15.75
C SER A 33 2.58 10.26 -16.00
N TYR A 34 3.45 9.37 -15.54
CA TYR A 34 4.89 9.43 -15.85
C TYR A 34 5.17 9.23 -17.36
N GLY A 35 4.42 8.32 -18.00
CA GLY A 35 4.52 8.12 -19.45
C GLY A 35 4.14 9.37 -20.24
N ILE A 36 3.03 10.01 -19.87
CA ILE A 36 2.57 11.27 -20.49
C ILE A 36 3.56 12.39 -20.21
N ALA A 37 4.02 12.56 -18.98
CA ALA A 37 5.00 13.59 -18.62
C ALA A 37 6.30 13.43 -19.43
N ALA A 38 6.78 12.19 -19.61
CA ALA A 38 7.97 11.91 -20.44
C ALA A 38 7.74 12.24 -21.92
N LEU A 39 6.54 11.99 -22.48
CA LEU A 39 6.21 12.37 -23.85
C LEU A 39 6.15 13.89 -24.00
N LEU A 40 5.50 14.59 -23.07
CA LEU A 40 5.42 16.05 -23.09
C LEU A 40 6.81 16.69 -22.97
N PHE A 41 7.68 16.12 -22.13
CA PHE A 41 9.07 16.56 -22.02
C PHE A 41 9.82 16.39 -23.34
N LEU A 42 9.75 15.22 -23.96
CA LEU A 42 10.38 14.98 -25.26
C LEU A 42 9.84 15.90 -26.35
N PHE A 43 8.52 16.11 -26.36
CA PHE A 43 7.88 17.04 -27.31
C PHE A 43 8.36 18.48 -27.09
N SER A 44 8.42 18.94 -25.84
CA SER A 44 8.94 20.26 -25.48
C SER A 44 10.39 20.46 -25.93
N LEU A 45 11.23 19.44 -25.71
CA LEU A 45 12.63 19.48 -26.09
C LEU A 45 12.82 19.51 -27.63
N ILE A 46 12.07 18.69 -28.38
CA ILE A 46 12.21 18.55 -29.82
C ILE A 46 11.59 19.74 -30.57
N CYS A 47 10.37 20.16 -30.18
CA CYS A 47 9.61 21.16 -30.93
C CYS A 47 9.97 22.59 -30.55
N PHE A 48 10.33 22.86 -29.29
CA PHE A 48 10.54 24.19 -28.76
C PHE A 48 11.97 24.45 -28.28
N ASN A 49 12.85 23.43 -28.31
CA ASN A 49 14.17 23.48 -27.68
C ASN A 49 14.13 23.98 -26.23
N PHE A 50 13.00 23.71 -25.57
CA PHE A 50 12.74 24.15 -24.19
C PHE A 50 12.99 23.01 -23.22
N ASN A 51 13.92 23.21 -22.31
CA ASN A 51 14.18 22.28 -21.21
C ASN A 51 13.56 22.82 -19.92
N PRO A 52 12.42 22.27 -19.44
CA PRO A 52 11.79 22.72 -18.19
C PRO A 52 12.63 22.48 -16.95
N PHE A 53 13.66 21.66 -17.07
CA PHE A 53 14.65 21.37 -16.00
C PHE A 53 15.97 22.12 -16.23
N ASP A 54 15.95 23.19 -17.05
CA ASP A 54 17.11 24.02 -17.23
C ASP A 54 17.45 24.74 -15.90
N GLY A 55 18.55 24.21 -15.30
CA GLY A 55 18.66 24.32 -13.89
C GLY A 55 19.50 25.39 -13.37
N ASN A 56 19.58 26.29 -12.83
CA ASN A 56 20.23 27.21 -11.89
C ASN A 56 19.16 27.99 -11.08
N VAL A 57 18.01 27.37 -10.80
CA VAL A 57 16.90 28.03 -10.14
C VAL A 57 16.57 27.30 -8.84
N LEU A 58 16.73 27.96 -7.73
CA LEU A 58 16.26 27.48 -6.42
C LEU A 58 14.74 27.54 -6.36
N LEU A 59 14.12 26.56 -5.72
CA LEU A 59 12.66 26.44 -5.66
C LEU A 59 12.01 26.60 -7.06
N SER A 60 12.58 25.93 -8.06
CA SER A 60 12.10 26.05 -9.44
C SER A 60 10.58 25.90 -9.52
N PRO A 61 9.84 26.83 -10.17
CA PRO A 61 8.40 26.72 -10.32
C PRO A 61 7.98 25.41 -10.99
N SER A 62 8.67 25.02 -12.06
CA SER A 62 8.38 23.79 -12.81
C SER A 62 8.62 22.54 -11.96
N ILE A 63 9.76 22.44 -11.27
CA ILE A 63 10.09 21.34 -10.38
C ILE A 63 9.13 21.30 -9.20
N SER A 64 8.77 22.45 -8.63
CA SER A 64 7.80 22.53 -7.52
C SER A 64 6.44 21.97 -7.91
N ILE A 65 5.89 22.39 -9.06
CA ILE A 65 4.57 21.91 -9.53
C ILE A 65 4.65 20.42 -9.89
N MET A 66 5.56 20.05 -10.79
CA MET A 66 5.65 18.67 -11.28
C MET A 66 6.00 17.69 -10.16
N GLY A 67 6.93 18.04 -9.27
CA GLY A 67 7.35 17.21 -8.17
C GLY A 67 6.27 17.03 -7.10
N LEU A 68 5.52 18.08 -6.75
CA LEU A 68 4.40 17.96 -5.81
C LEU A 68 3.31 17.00 -6.35
N TRP A 69 2.94 17.11 -7.62
CA TRP A 69 2.00 16.17 -8.24
C TRP A 69 2.56 14.75 -8.31
N ALA A 70 3.81 14.59 -8.74
CA ALA A 70 4.46 13.29 -8.88
C ALA A 70 4.56 12.56 -7.53
N ILE A 71 5.04 13.23 -6.47
CA ILE A 71 5.19 12.62 -5.14
C ILE A 71 3.82 12.30 -4.54
N THR A 72 2.83 13.17 -4.69
CA THR A 72 1.48 12.90 -4.20
C THR A 72 0.89 11.67 -4.86
N MET A 73 0.98 11.56 -6.20
CA MET A 73 0.55 10.37 -6.94
C MET A 73 1.29 9.12 -6.50
N TYR A 74 2.61 9.25 -6.24
CA TYR A 74 3.45 8.15 -5.80
C TYR A 74 3.04 7.62 -4.42
N MET A 75 2.56 8.47 -3.51
CA MET A 75 2.11 8.08 -2.17
C MET A 75 0.77 7.32 -2.17
N LEU A 76 -0.06 7.49 -3.21
CA LEU A 76 -1.40 6.87 -3.24
C LEU A 76 -1.35 5.35 -3.19
N TYR A 77 -0.44 4.74 -3.96
CA TYR A 77 -0.34 3.29 -4.05
C TYR A 77 0.04 2.64 -2.71
N PRO A 78 1.16 3.02 -2.06
CA PRO A 78 1.52 2.41 -0.79
C PRO A 78 0.48 2.66 0.33
N ILE A 79 -0.12 3.84 0.38
CA ILE A 79 -1.17 4.14 1.36
C ILE A 79 -2.38 3.21 1.15
N GLU A 80 -2.81 3.00 -0.10
CA GLU A 80 -3.95 2.13 -0.39
C GLU A 80 -3.66 0.66 -0.07
N VAL A 81 -2.43 0.18 -0.30
CA VAL A 81 -2.01 -1.18 0.09
C VAL A 81 -1.97 -1.32 1.61
N MET A 82 -1.44 -0.32 2.33
CA MET A 82 -1.37 -0.33 3.79
C MET A 82 -2.76 -0.20 4.43
N ARG A 83 -3.64 0.60 3.83
CA ARG A 83 -5.01 0.84 4.32
C ARG A 83 -6.01 0.75 3.17
N PRO A 84 -6.46 -0.45 2.81
CA PRO A 84 -7.40 -0.66 1.72
C PRO A 84 -8.67 0.18 1.88
N ASN A 85 -9.06 0.87 0.80
CA ASN A 85 -10.20 1.79 0.76
C ASN A 85 -10.15 2.97 1.75
N GLY A 86 -9.00 3.25 2.35
CA GLY A 86 -8.81 4.38 3.29
C GLY A 86 -8.79 5.74 2.60
N LEU A 87 -8.36 5.81 1.33
CA LEU A 87 -8.28 7.04 0.54
C LEU A 87 -9.59 7.37 -0.17
N ARG A 88 -10.68 7.57 0.61
CA ARG A 88 -11.98 7.95 0.07
C ARG A 88 -12.29 9.42 0.34
N GLY A 89 -12.89 10.10 -0.66
CA GLY A 89 -13.44 11.45 -0.52
C GLY A 89 -12.41 12.49 -0.04
N LYS A 90 -12.70 13.15 1.07
CA LYS A 90 -11.91 14.26 1.62
C LYS A 90 -10.44 13.93 1.93
N TRP A 91 -10.12 12.69 2.28
CA TRP A 91 -8.74 12.30 2.62
C TRP A 91 -7.84 12.24 1.39
N ALA A 92 -8.37 11.72 0.25
CA ALA A 92 -7.65 11.77 -1.02
C ALA A 92 -7.41 13.21 -1.47
N PHE A 93 -8.44 14.07 -1.37
CA PHE A 93 -8.32 15.49 -1.70
C PHE A 93 -7.26 16.20 -0.85
N LEU A 94 -7.20 15.91 0.46
CA LEU A 94 -6.24 16.52 1.37
C LEU A 94 -4.77 16.25 0.96
N LEU A 95 -4.49 15.07 0.43
CA LEU A 95 -3.14 14.75 -0.08
C LEU A 95 -2.75 15.59 -1.29
N PHE A 96 -3.72 15.96 -2.15
CA PHE A 96 -3.47 16.81 -3.32
C PHE A 96 -3.43 18.30 -2.99
N LEU A 97 -3.83 18.71 -1.80
CA LEU A 97 -3.92 20.11 -1.43
C LEU A 97 -2.62 20.89 -1.68
N PRO A 98 -1.40 20.40 -1.34
CA PRO A 98 -0.16 21.12 -1.62
C PRO A 98 0.05 21.38 -3.12
N ALA A 99 -0.19 20.36 -3.95
CA ALA A 99 -0.04 20.47 -5.40
C ALA A 99 -1.05 21.43 -6.01
N ILE A 100 -2.30 21.39 -5.54
CA ILE A 100 -3.37 22.29 -5.97
C ILE A 100 -3.05 23.73 -5.58
N LEU A 101 -2.60 23.98 -4.34
CA LEU A 101 -2.27 25.32 -3.84
C LEU A 101 -1.18 25.99 -4.68
N VAL A 102 -0.20 25.23 -5.18
CA VAL A 102 0.86 25.80 -6.04
C VAL A 102 0.41 25.92 -7.49
N THR A 103 -0.38 25.00 -8.00
CA THR A 103 -0.77 24.97 -9.42
C THR A 103 -1.87 25.99 -9.74
N LEU A 104 -2.82 26.18 -8.83
CA LEU A 104 -4.01 27.01 -9.06
C LEU A 104 -3.67 28.49 -9.32
N PRO A 105 -2.79 29.14 -8.54
CA PRO A 105 -2.38 30.53 -8.83
C PRO A 105 -1.72 30.69 -10.21
N VAL A 106 -0.91 29.72 -10.63
CA VAL A 106 -0.27 29.74 -11.95
C VAL A 106 -1.32 29.60 -13.06
N ALA A 107 -2.33 28.75 -12.87
CA ALA A 107 -3.43 28.59 -13.82
C ALA A 107 -4.26 29.86 -13.97
N PHE A 108 -4.30 30.72 -12.94
CA PHE A 108 -4.92 32.07 -12.98
C PHE A 108 -3.98 33.21 -13.42
N GLY A 109 -2.81 32.86 -13.97
CA GLY A 109 -1.86 33.82 -14.55
C GLY A 109 -0.88 34.42 -13.55
N LEU A 110 -0.75 33.90 -12.33
CA LEU A 110 0.32 34.32 -11.43
C LEU A 110 1.66 33.79 -11.91
N GLU A 111 2.56 34.72 -12.25
CA GLU A 111 3.93 34.37 -12.59
C GLU A 111 4.75 34.07 -11.33
N PHE A 112 5.41 32.92 -11.29
CA PHE A 112 6.29 32.56 -10.19
C PHE A 112 7.70 33.09 -10.45
N ARG A 113 8.22 33.86 -9.47
CA ARG A 113 9.59 34.36 -9.51
C ARG A 113 10.58 33.17 -9.56
N GLN A 114 11.54 33.30 -10.47
CA GLN A 114 12.72 32.41 -10.51
C GLN A 114 13.77 32.95 -9.54
N LEU A 115 14.36 32.07 -8.73
CA LEU A 115 15.36 32.41 -7.72
C LEU A 115 16.69 31.80 -8.14
N TYR A 116 17.69 32.60 -8.43
CA TYR A 116 18.95 32.13 -8.99
C TYR A 116 20.05 31.87 -7.96
N SER A 117 19.89 32.38 -6.73
CA SER A 117 20.87 32.25 -5.67
C SER A 117 20.24 32.24 -4.28
N TRP A 118 21.00 31.80 -3.29
CA TRP A 118 20.56 31.88 -1.89
C TRP A 118 20.36 33.31 -1.40
N SER A 119 21.16 34.27 -1.90
CA SER A 119 20.94 35.69 -1.60
C SER A 119 19.64 36.23 -2.20
N ASP A 120 19.30 35.79 -3.41
CA ASP A 120 18.04 36.12 -4.05
C ASP A 120 16.85 35.50 -3.28
N PHE A 121 16.98 34.24 -2.85
CA PHE A 121 15.99 33.59 -1.99
C PHE A 121 15.77 34.36 -0.67
N THR A 122 16.84 34.73 0.03
CA THR A 122 16.75 35.47 1.30
C THR A 122 16.18 36.89 1.13
N GLY A 123 16.35 37.48 -0.05
CA GLY A 123 15.75 38.81 -0.38
C GLY A 123 14.25 38.74 -0.68
N HIS A 124 13.75 37.59 -1.13
CA HIS A 124 12.37 37.47 -1.65
C HIS A 124 11.52 36.39 -0.97
N TRP A 125 12.01 35.79 0.13
CA TRP A 125 11.32 34.67 0.81
C TRP A 125 9.93 35.05 1.35
N THR A 126 9.65 36.35 1.56
CA THR A 126 8.35 36.87 2.02
C THR A 126 7.34 37.11 0.88
N GLU A 127 7.76 36.98 -0.37
CA GLU A 127 6.82 37.07 -1.48
C GLU A 127 5.82 35.91 -1.51
N PHE A 128 4.56 36.21 -1.81
CA PHE A 128 3.47 35.24 -1.81
C PHE A 128 3.78 34.00 -2.67
N ASN A 129 4.35 34.19 -3.85
CA ASN A 129 4.69 33.12 -4.78
C ASN A 129 5.82 32.20 -4.25
N VAL A 130 6.71 32.70 -3.39
CA VAL A 130 7.76 31.91 -2.72
C VAL A 130 7.18 31.20 -1.50
N ILE A 131 6.41 31.93 -0.68
CA ILE A 131 5.76 31.37 0.51
C ILE A 131 4.87 30.17 0.15
N ILE A 132 4.05 30.28 -0.89
CA ILE A 132 3.10 29.21 -1.25
C ILE A 132 3.83 27.91 -1.63
N ARG A 133 4.98 28.00 -2.33
CA ARG A 133 5.83 26.85 -2.66
C ARG A 133 6.47 26.24 -1.42
N LEU A 134 6.96 27.07 -0.50
CA LEU A 134 7.53 26.62 0.77
C LEU A 134 6.47 25.93 1.65
N VAL A 135 5.30 26.53 1.81
CA VAL A 135 4.21 25.97 2.61
C VAL A 135 3.76 24.62 2.04
N ALA A 136 3.59 24.53 0.72
CA ALA A 136 3.22 23.31 0.06
C ALA A 136 4.28 22.21 0.24
N PHE A 137 5.55 22.56 0.13
CA PHE A 137 6.67 21.66 0.38
C PHE A 137 6.68 21.16 1.84
N VAL A 138 6.58 22.05 2.82
CA VAL A 138 6.57 21.70 4.25
C VAL A 138 5.39 20.78 4.56
N PHE A 139 4.22 21.07 4.02
CA PHE A 139 3.04 20.22 4.20
C PHE A 139 3.26 18.80 3.64
N LEU A 140 3.80 18.68 2.43
CA LEU A 140 4.14 17.40 1.84
C LEU A 140 5.20 16.65 2.65
N PHE A 141 6.21 17.36 3.14
CA PHE A 141 7.27 16.79 3.97
C PHE A 141 6.71 16.23 5.27
N ILE A 142 5.79 16.95 5.93
CA ILE A 142 5.10 16.47 7.15
C ILE A 142 4.29 15.21 6.85
N ILE A 143 3.52 15.18 5.77
CA ILE A 143 2.75 13.98 5.37
C ILE A 143 3.70 12.80 5.15
N SER A 144 4.83 13.02 4.48
CA SER A 144 5.83 12.00 4.26
C SER A 144 6.40 11.43 5.57
N LEU A 145 6.70 12.29 6.55
CA LEU A 145 7.14 11.86 7.87
C LEU A 145 6.08 11.07 8.64
N LEU A 146 4.81 11.44 8.51
CA LEU A 146 3.71 10.69 9.13
C LEU A 146 3.62 9.25 8.61
N LEU A 147 4.03 8.99 7.36
CA LEU A 147 4.08 7.63 6.82
C LEU A 147 5.11 6.74 7.51
N LEU A 148 6.08 7.29 8.25
CA LEU A 148 7.00 6.49 9.06
C LEU A 148 6.34 5.89 10.31
N ILE A 149 5.29 6.51 10.83
CA ILE A 149 4.72 6.18 12.16
C ILE A 149 3.33 5.55 12.02
N VAL A 150 2.45 6.17 11.21
CA VAL A 150 1.03 5.82 11.13
C VAL A 150 0.77 4.39 10.63
N PRO A 151 1.47 3.86 9.59
CA PRO A 151 1.17 2.54 9.05
C PRO A 151 1.37 1.38 10.03
N TYR A 152 2.25 1.53 11.01
CA TYR A 152 2.54 0.48 11.99
C TYR A 152 1.36 0.19 12.94
N ASN A 153 0.42 1.12 13.04
CA ASN A 153 -0.78 1.00 13.86
C ASN A 153 -2.01 0.53 13.06
N TRP A 154 -1.87 0.26 11.76
CA TRP A 154 -2.98 -0.18 10.93
C TRP A 154 -3.14 -1.71 11.00
N HIS A 155 -4.31 -2.15 11.45
CA HIS A 155 -4.61 -3.58 11.66
C HIS A 155 -5.05 -4.30 10.38
N ASN A 156 -5.60 -3.57 9.40
CA ASN A 156 -6.17 -4.11 8.16
C ASN A 156 -5.28 -3.80 6.96
N THR A 157 -4.05 -4.31 6.95
CA THR A 157 -3.15 -4.16 5.81
C THR A 157 -3.05 -5.44 4.98
N SER A 158 -2.98 -5.31 3.64
CA SER A 158 -2.69 -6.42 2.73
C SER A 158 -1.20 -6.69 2.54
N ALA A 159 -0.35 -5.99 3.28
CA ALA A 159 1.10 -6.12 3.24
C ALA A 159 1.66 -6.56 4.58
N ASP A 160 2.82 -7.20 4.56
CA ASP A 160 3.55 -7.51 5.79
C ASP A 160 4.33 -6.28 6.31
N ILE A 161 4.76 -6.36 7.57
CA ILE A 161 5.50 -5.26 8.23
C ILE A 161 6.84 -4.97 7.53
N LYS A 162 7.48 -5.98 6.90
CA LYS A 162 8.74 -5.77 6.18
C LYS A 162 8.52 -4.97 4.91
N TRP A 163 7.42 -5.23 4.20
CA TRP A 163 7.05 -4.45 3.03
C TRP A 163 6.71 -3.01 3.42
N ILE A 164 5.95 -2.80 4.50
CA ILE A 164 5.63 -1.47 5.03
C ILE A 164 6.93 -0.71 5.31
N HIS A 165 7.87 -1.34 6.01
CA HIS A 165 9.16 -0.71 6.33
C HIS A 165 9.95 -0.33 5.07
N ARG A 166 10.09 -1.25 4.11
CA ARG A 166 10.80 -0.97 2.84
C ARG A 166 10.14 0.17 2.08
N THR A 167 8.82 0.17 1.98
CA THR A 167 8.05 1.18 1.26
C THR A 167 8.15 2.55 1.91
N THR A 168 8.11 2.62 3.23
CA THR A 168 8.30 3.89 3.95
C THR A 168 9.71 4.44 3.73
N VAL A 169 10.76 3.60 3.77
CA VAL A 169 12.14 4.01 3.46
C VAL A 169 12.26 4.51 2.02
N ILE A 170 11.69 3.79 1.05
CA ILE A 170 11.68 4.21 -0.36
C ILE A 170 11.01 5.58 -0.51
N SER A 171 9.87 5.80 0.14
CA SER A 171 9.14 7.08 0.11
C SER A 171 9.93 8.22 0.75
N GLN A 172 10.66 7.95 1.85
CA GLN A 172 11.51 8.97 2.49
C GLN A 172 12.68 9.37 1.58
N ILE A 173 13.33 8.43 0.93
CA ILE A 173 14.42 8.73 -0.03
C ILE A 173 13.87 9.60 -1.17
N MET A 174 12.67 9.30 -1.71
CA MET A 174 12.00 10.14 -2.71
C MET A 174 11.82 11.58 -2.22
N THR A 175 11.32 11.76 -0.99
CA THR A 175 11.09 13.08 -0.41
C THR A 175 12.40 13.84 -0.19
N ILE A 176 13.46 13.16 0.26
CA ILE A 176 14.80 13.75 0.44
C ILE A 176 15.37 14.19 -0.92
N MET A 177 15.27 13.33 -1.95
CA MET A 177 15.74 13.67 -3.29
C MET A 177 14.98 14.86 -3.88
N PHE A 178 13.66 14.89 -3.71
CA PHE A 178 12.85 16.05 -4.11
C PHE A 178 13.27 17.33 -3.39
N THR A 179 13.57 17.23 -2.08
CA THR A 179 14.12 18.36 -1.32
C THR A 179 15.43 18.85 -1.92
N CYS A 180 16.33 17.92 -2.26
CA CYS A 180 17.58 18.27 -2.93
C CYS A 180 17.34 18.93 -4.29
N ASP A 181 16.42 18.43 -5.10
CA ASP A 181 16.06 19.04 -6.40
C ASP A 181 15.54 20.48 -6.26
N LEU A 182 14.82 20.77 -5.18
CA LEU A 182 14.28 22.13 -4.92
C LEU A 182 15.34 23.13 -4.43
N PHE A 183 16.30 22.67 -3.65
CA PHE A 183 17.25 23.55 -2.95
C PHE A 183 18.68 23.45 -3.46
N THR A 184 18.94 22.65 -4.48
CA THR A 184 20.24 22.54 -5.13
C THR A 184 20.12 22.69 -6.64
N ASN A 185 21.16 23.29 -7.26
CA ASN A 185 21.21 23.45 -8.71
C ASN A 185 22.03 22.35 -9.40
N ILE A 186 21.94 21.11 -8.88
CA ILE A 186 22.77 20.01 -9.33
C ILE A 186 21.92 19.07 -10.21
N THR A 187 21.98 19.26 -11.52
CA THR A 187 21.23 18.45 -12.52
C THR A 187 21.43 16.94 -12.34
N VAL A 188 22.60 16.50 -11.86
CA VAL A 188 22.86 15.08 -11.61
C VAL A 188 21.91 14.50 -10.54
N ILE A 189 21.55 15.28 -9.53
CA ILE A 189 20.60 14.84 -8.49
C ILE A 189 19.23 14.54 -9.10
N LEU A 190 18.75 15.38 -10.01
CA LEU A 190 17.49 15.17 -10.73
C LEU A 190 17.49 13.84 -11.53
N TYR A 191 18.60 13.50 -12.19
CA TYR A 191 18.71 12.21 -12.89
C TYR A 191 18.71 11.04 -11.92
N ILE A 192 19.41 11.14 -10.79
CA ILE A 192 19.43 10.10 -9.75
C ILE A 192 18.02 9.93 -9.15
N HIS A 193 17.31 11.03 -8.87
CA HIS A 193 15.94 11.01 -8.41
C HIS A 193 15.01 10.29 -9.40
N PHE A 194 15.13 10.60 -10.69
CA PHE A 194 14.37 9.92 -11.73
C PHE A 194 14.64 8.41 -11.80
N LEU A 195 15.91 7.99 -11.72
CA LEU A 195 16.27 6.57 -11.66
C LEU A 195 15.71 5.88 -10.42
N TRP A 196 15.74 6.55 -9.29
CA TRP A 196 15.13 6.05 -8.05
C TRP A 196 13.62 5.89 -8.17
N ALA A 197 12.92 6.85 -8.79
CA ALA A 197 11.49 6.76 -9.05
C ALA A 197 11.13 5.54 -9.93
N VAL A 198 11.93 5.28 -10.97
CA VAL A 198 11.76 4.10 -11.83
C VAL A 198 11.99 2.80 -11.05
N PHE A 199 13.05 2.74 -10.25
CA PHE A 199 13.31 1.59 -9.37
C PHE A 199 12.14 1.29 -8.43
N ALA A 200 11.62 2.32 -7.80
CA ALA A 200 10.51 2.18 -6.88
C ALA A 200 9.20 1.75 -7.57
N LEU A 201 8.93 2.24 -8.80
CA LEU A 201 7.82 1.75 -9.61
C LEU A 201 7.96 0.26 -9.95
N LEU A 202 9.14 -0.18 -10.36
CA LEU A 202 9.42 -1.59 -10.65
C LEU A 202 9.25 -2.46 -9.40
N TYR A 203 9.73 -1.99 -8.24
CA TYR A 203 9.57 -2.67 -6.97
C TYR A 203 8.09 -2.82 -6.58
N TYR A 204 7.27 -1.77 -6.74
CA TYR A 204 5.83 -1.84 -6.46
C TYR A 204 5.10 -2.77 -7.42
N THR A 205 5.48 -2.77 -8.69
CA THR A 205 4.89 -3.68 -9.69
C THR A 205 5.24 -5.13 -9.39
N TYR A 206 6.50 -5.40 -9.04
CA TYR A 206 6.91 -6.73 -8.62
C TYR A 206 6.13 -7.22 -7.40
N PHE A 207 6.02 -6.39 -6.36
CA PHE A 207 5.23 -6.75 -5.17
C PHE A 207 3.77 -7.03 -5.52
N GLU A 208 3.13 -6.13 -6.28
CA GLU A 208 1.72 -6.23 -6.63
C GLU A 208 1.38 -7.49 -7.45
N LEU A 209 2.27 -7.88 -8.35
CA LEU A 209 2.03 -9.02 -9.24
C LEU A 209 2.53 -10.36 -8.68
N SER A 210 3.55 -10.34 -7.80
CA SER A 210 4.26 -11.55 -7.40
C SER A 210 4.09 -11.92 -5.94
N GLU A 211 4.06 -10.93 -5.04
CA GLU A 211 4.11 -11.19 -3.60
C GLU A 211 2.79 -10.90 -2.88
N ARG A 212 1.99 -9.99 -3.43
CA ARG A 212 0.75 -9.61 -2.78
C ARG A 212 -0.30 -10.72 -2.92
N ILE A 213 -0.84 -11.14 -1.79
CA ILE A 213 -1.98 -12.05 -1.72
C ILE A 213 -3.24 -11.17 -1.68
N LEU A 214 -4.16 -11.44 -2.60
CA LEU A 214 -5.38 -10.67 -2.75
C LEU A 214 -6.50 -11.28 -1.91
N PRO A 215 -7.30 -10.45 -1.20
CA PRO A 215 -8.51 -10.95 -0.54
C PRO A 215 -9.58 -11.37 -1.57
N PRO A 216 -10.49 -12.29 -1.22
CA PRO A 216 -11.62 -12.66 -2.08
C PRO A 216 -12.52 -11.47 -2.40
N LEU A 217 -13.21 -11.50 -3.53
CA LEU A 217 -14.19 -10.49 -3.92
C LEU A 217 -15.35 -10.49 -2.92
N GLN A 218 -15.81 -9.31 -2.50
CA GLN A 218 -16.73 -9.08 -1.38
C GLN A 218 -18.10 -9.78 -1.49
N ASP A 219 -18.52 -10.22 -2.67
CA ASP A 219 -19.87 -10.79 -2.90
C ASP A 219 -20.12 -12.13 -2.18
N THR A 220 -19.05 -12.84 -1.78
CA THR A 220 -19.16 -14.10 -1.03
C THR A 220 -19.16 -13.89 0.50
N ALA A 221 -18.54 -12.83 0.98
CA ALA A 221 -18.38 -12.62 2.43
C ALA A 221 -19.64 -12.10 3.14
N GLU A 222 -20.52 -11.37 2.42
CA GLU A 222 -21.76 -10.83 3.01
C GLU A 222 -22.82 -11.91 3.23
N ASN A 223 -22.92 -12.90 2.34
CA ASN A 223 -23.84 -14.02 2.48
C ASN A 223 -23.42 -14.96 3.61
N GLU A 224 -22.12 -15.28 3.73
CA GLU A 224 -21.62 -16.13 4.82
C GLU A 224 -21.79 -15.48 6.21
N GLN A 225 -21.69 -14.15 6.32
CA GLN A 225 -21.90 -13.44 7.60
C GLN A 225 -23.37 -13.36 8.02
N ALA A 226 -24.31 -13.38 7.07
CA ALA A 226 -25.74 -13.43 7.36
C ALA A 226 -26.14 -14.80 7.91
N ASP A 227 -25.66 -15.89 7.30
CA ASP A 227 -25.90 -17.26 7.73
C ASP A 227 -25.32 -17.55 9.13
N ILE A 228 -24.11 -17.04 9.41
CA ILE A 228 -23.47 -17.19 10.74
C ILE A 228 -24.26 -16.49 11.84
N LYS A 229 -24.83 -15.30 11.58
CA LYS A 229 -25.62 -14.57 12.58
C LYS A 229 -26.93 -15.27 12.93
N GLU A 230 -27.60 -15.89 11.95
CA GLU A 230 -28.88 -16.56 12.16
C GLU A 230 -28.73 -17.81 13.05
N ILE A 231 -27.61 -18.51 12.93
CA ILE A 231 -27.38 -19.77 13.65
C ILE A 231 -26.88 -19.53 15.07
N VAL A 232 -26.06 -18.50 15.32
CA VAL A 232 -25.57 -18.16 16.67
C VAL A 232 -26.72 -17.63 17.53
N PHE A 233 -27.72 -16.98 16.94
CA PHE A 233 -28.90 -16.50 17.68
C PHE A 233 -29.77 -17.65 18.24
N ASN A 234 -29.71 -18.82 17.62
CA ASN A 234 -30.48 -20.01 18.04
C ASN A 234 -29.77 -20.90 19.08
N SER A 235 -28.53 -20.60 19.49
CA SER A 235 -27.71 -21.46 20.36
C SER A 235 -27.53 -20.89 21.80
N ASN A 236 -28.58 -20.48 22.45
CA ASN A 236 -28.55 -19.75 23.74
C ASN A 236 -28.08 -20.58 24.96
N GLU A 237 -27.64 -21.84 24.83
CA GLU A 237 -27.20 -22.69 25.95
C GLU A 237 -25.84 -23.39 25.76
N GLN A 238 -25.10 -23.09 24.67
CA GLN A 238 -23.80 -23.74 24.45
C GLN A 238 -22.68 -22.94 25.13
N ASP A 239 -21.71 -23.69 25.70
CA ASP A 239 -20.46 -23.14 26.20
C ASP A 239 -19.73 -22.28 25.14
N LEU A 240 -19.16 -21.17 25.56
CA LEU A 240 -18.46 -20.20 24.68
C LEU A 240 -17.39 -20.88 23.80
N TRP A 241 -16.64 -21.84 24.37
CA TRP A 241 -15.65 -22.59 23.62
C TRP A 241 -16.26 -23.46 22.51
N SER A 242 -17.41 -24.09 22.77
CA SER A 242 -18.15 -24.83 21.76
C SER A 242 -18.60 -23.95 20.60
N ASN A 243 -19.08 -22.75 20.88
CA ASN A 243 -19.47 -21.75 19.87
C ASN A 243 -18.26 -21.29 19.05
N ILE A 244 -17.13 -20.99 19.70
CA ILE A 244 -15.88 -20.64 19.03
C ILE A 244 -15.44 -21.76 18.09
N ASN A 245 -15.44 -23.02 18.56
CA ASN A 245 -15.05 -24.17 17.77
C ASN A 245 -15.98 -24.42 16.59
N THR A 246 -17.27 -24.22 16.76
CA THR A 246 -18.26 -24.36 15.69
C THR A 246 -17.99 -23.32 14.58
N ILE A 247 -17.79 -22.05 14.96
CA ILE A 247 -17.50 -20.98 14.01
C ILE A 247 -16.15 -21.21 13.32
N MET A 248 -15.12 -21.57 14.07
CA MET A 248 -13.80 -21.83 13.54
C MET A 248 -13.68 -23.13 12.74
N GLY A 249 -14.43 -24.16 13.10
CA GLY A 249 -14.37 -25.46 12.46
C GLY A 249 -15.37 -25.62 11.31
N ARG A 250 -16.65 -25.35 11.56
CA ARG A 250 -17.73 -25.60 10.59
C ARG A 250 -17.83 -24.49 9.53
N TYR A 251 -17.65 -23.21 9.96
CA TYR A 251 -17.76 -22.06 9.05
C TYR A 251 -16.42 -21.57 8.55
N GLU A 252 -15.33 -22.15 9.03
CA GLU A 252 -13.97 -21.86 8.56
C GLU A 252 -13.66 -20.35 8.48
N VAL A 253 -14.19 -19.54 9.40
CA VAL A 253 -14.03 -18.08 9.41
C VAL A 253 -12.57 -17.64 9.42
N TRP A 254 -11.65 -18.53 9.78
CA TRP A 254 -10.21 -18.32 9.70
C TRP A 254 -9.70 -18.12 8.27
N ARG A 255 -10.43 -18.57 7.23
CA ARG A 255 -10.10 -18.32 5.82
C ARG A 255 -10.27 -16.85 5.43
N ASN A 256 -11.16 -16.13 6.13
CA ASN A 256 -11.30 -14.71 5.90
C ASN A 256 -10.05 -13.99 6.44
N PRO A 257 -9.28 -13.26 5.59
CA PRO A 257 -8.09 -12.54 6.01
C PRO A 257 -8.38 -11.40 6.99
N ASP A 258 -9.63 -10.93 7.08
CA ASP A 258 -10.09 -9.86 7.98
C ASP A 258 -10.58 -10.37 9.35
N THR A 259 -10.48 -11.68 9.60
CA THR A 259 -10.88 -12.24 10.89
C THR A 259 -9.99 -11.73 12.01
N THR A 260 -10.61 -11.03 12.96
CA THR A 260 -10.01 -10.50 14.18
C THR A 260 -10.73 -11.05 15.40
N VAL A 261 -10.14 -10.90 16.58
CA VAL A 261 -10.82 -11.27 17.83
C VAL A 261 -12.12 -10.47 18.02
N GLU A 262 -12.18 -9.24 17.53
CA GLU A 262 -13.38 -8.39 17.55
C GLU A 262 -14.48 -8.92 16.62
N THR A 263 -14.12 -9.38 15.41
CA THR A 263 -15.11 -9.99 14.50
C THR A 263 -15.62 -11.32 15.04
N LEU A 264 -14.74 -12.15 15.58
CA LEU A 264 -15.13 -13.42 16.20
C LEU A 264 -16.01 -13.19 17.43
N SER A 265 -15.67 -12.23 18.30
CA SER A 265 -16.48 -11.93 19.49
C SER A 265 -17.89 -11.44 19.16
N ARG A 266 -18.04 -10.66 18.07
CA ARG A 266 -19.37 -10.29 17.54
C ARG A 266 -20.15 -11.50 17.01
N ASN A 267 -19.47 -12.42 16.38
CA ASN A 267 -20.10 -13.61 15.84
C ASN A 267 -20.58 -14.59 16.95
N VAL A 268 -19.83 -14.69 18.05
CA VAL A 268 -20.23 -15.51 19.22
C VAL A 268 -21.08 -14.75 20.24
N GLY A 269 -21.39 -13.46 20.02
CA GLY A 269 -22.26 -12.68 20.89
C GLY A 269 -21.65 -12.28 22.22
N THR A 270 -20.32 -12.14 22.33
CA THR A 270 -19.63 -11.83 23.59
C THR A 270 -18.53 -10.77 23.44
N ASN A 271 -17.80 -10.48 24.51
CA ASN A 271 -16.68 -9.54 24.50
C ASN A 271 -15.38 -10.22 24.01
N ARG A 272 -14.52 -9.45 23.35
CA ARG A 272 -13.20 -9.88 22.84
C ARG A 272 -12.30 -10.49 23.92
N ILE A 273 -12.40 -10.01 25.17
CA ILE A 273 -11.59 -10.50 26.30
C ILE A 273 -11.96 -11.95 26.58
N TYR A 274 -13.25 -12.26 26.71
CA TYR A 274 -13.72 -13.63 26.98
C TYR A 274 -13.36 -14.60 25.84
N VAL A 275 -13.42 -14.15 24.59
CA VAL A 275 -12.98 -14.98 23.45
C VAL A 275 -11.48 -15.25 23.52
N ALA A 276 -10.66 -14.23 23.79
CA ALA A 276 -9.21 -14.39 23.89
C ALA A 276 -8.81 -15.30 25.06
N ASP A 277 -9.46 -15.16 26.20
CA ASP A 277 -9.21 -15.96 27.41
C ASP A 277 -9.67 -17.41 27.20
N SER A 278 -10.85 -17.64 26.63
CA SER A 278 -11.35 -18.99 26.31
C SER A 278 -10.41 -19.71 25.34
N ILE A 279 -9.93 -19.04 24.30
CA ILE A 279 -8.94 -19.61 23.36
C ILE A 279 -7.64 -19.96 24.11
N ARG A 280 -7.14 -19.05 24.95
CA ARG A 280 -5.89 -19.29 25.70
C ARG A 280 -6.04 -20.44 26.69
N GLU A 281 -7.17 -20.52 27.39
CA GLU A 281 -7.47 -21.58 28.38
C GLU A 281 -7.49 -22.97 27.72
N HIS A 282 -8.16 -23.09 26.57
CA HIS A 282 -8.33 -24.39 25.92
C HIS A 282 -7.21 -24.79 24.99
N THR A 283 -6.41 -23.83 24.47
CA THR A 283 -5.36 -24.14 23.46
C THR A 283 -3.95 -23.72 23.89
N GLY A 284 -3.81 -22.92 24.94
CA GLY A 284 -2.52 -22.32 25.34
C GLY A 284 -2.02 -21.24 24.38
N LEU A 285 -2.77 -20.91 23.31
CA LEU A 285 -2.35 -20.00 22.25
C LEU A 285 -2.99 -18.61 22.39
N THR A 286 -2.33 -17.60 21.83
CA THR A 286 -3.00 -16.32 21.57
C THR A 286 -4.03 -16.51 20.45
N PHE A 287 -5.03 -15.59 20.34
CA PHE A 287 -5.98 -15.62 19.22
C PHE A 287 -5.28 -15.66 17.85
N ASN A 288 -4.25 -14.84 17.66
CA ASN A 288 -3.53 -14.77 16.40
C ASN A 288 -2.76 -16.08 16.09
N ASP A 289 -2.17 -16.70 17.09
CA ASP A 289 -1.50 -17.98 16.92
C ASP A 289 -2.49 -19.10 16.64
N TYR A 290 -3.63 -19.13 17.34
CA TYR A 290 -4.70 -20.08 17.09
C TYR A 290 -5.27 -19.95 15.66
N LEU A 291 -5.56 -18.74 15.24
CA LEU A 291 -6.01 -18.44 13.88
C LEU A 291 -4.99 -18.91 12.83
N ASN A 292 -3.72 -18.55 13.01
CA ASN A 292 -2.66 -18.94 12.09
C ASN A 292 -2.40 -20.45 12.11
N GLN A 293 -2.52 -21.10 13.25
CA GLN A 293 -2.41 -22.57 13.34
C GLN A 293 -3.49 -23.26 12.49
N LYS A 294 -4.75 -22.83 12.56
CA LYS A 294 -5.85 -23.36 11.73
C LYS A 294 -5.54 -23.21 10.23
N ARG A 295 -5.06 -22.04 9.83
CA ARG A 295 -4.64 -21.73 8.45
C ARG A 295 -3.51 -22.65 7.97
N ILE A 296 -2.50 -22.87 8.81
CA ILE A 296 -1.34 -23.71 8.46
C ILE A 296 -1.72 -25.19 8.40
N LEU A 297 -2.55 -25.67 9.31
CA LEU A 297 -3.03 -27.05 9.26
C LEU A 297 -3.84 -27.33 8.00
N PHE A 298 -4.67 -26.38 7.58
CA PHE A 298 -5.36 -26.46 6.29
C PHE A 298 -4.36 -26.53 5.12
N MET A 299 -3.36 -25.64 5.09
CA MET A 299 -2.34 -25.66 4.04
C MET A 299 -1.57 -27.00 3.98
N ALA A 300 -1.16 -27.52 5.12
CA ALA A 300 -0.46 -28.80 5.21
C ALA A 300 -1.33 -29.95 4.69
N ASP A 301 -2.63 -29.95 5.01
CA ASP A 301 -3.57 -30.94 4.51
C ASP A 301 -3.77 -30.85 2.99
N GLN A 302 -3.90 -29.63 2.44
CA GLN A 302 -4.02 -29.44 0.99
C GLN A 302 -2.75 -29.86 0.24
N LEU A 303 -1.56 -29.49 0.74
CA LEU A 303 -0.29 -29.92 0.14
C LEU A 303 -0.10 -31.44 0.19
N ARG A 304 -0.60 -32.10 1.24
CA ARG A 304 -0.59 -33.57 1.33
C ARG A 304 -1.52 -34.19 0.29
N LYS A 305 -2.70 -33.61 0.03
CA LYS A 305 -3.67 -34.10 -0.97
C LYS A 305 -3.23 -33.81 -2.39
N ASN A 306 -2.61 -32.67 -2.62
CA ASN A 306 -2.14 -32.23 -3.93
C ASN A 306 -0.78 -31.53 -3.82
N PRO A 307 0.35 -32.28 -3.88
CA PRO A 307 1.69 -31.72 -3.79
C PRO A 307 2.06 -30.73 -4.90
N GLN A 308 1.36 -30.75 -6.02
CA GLN A 308 1.59 -29.87 -7.18
C GLN A 308 0.73 -28.59 -7.14
N GLN A 309 -0.07 -28.38 -6.10
CA GLN A 309 -0.89 -27.19 -5.97
C GLN A 309 -0.04 -25.92 -5.94
N ASP A 310 -0.51 -24.87 -6.63
CA ASP A 310 0.15 -23.56 -6.59
C ASP A 310 0.14 -22.99 -5.16
N GLN A 311 1.32 -22.82 -4.60
CA GLN A 311 1.47 -22.33 -3.23
C GLN A 311 0.90 -20.92 -3.05
N LYS A 312 0.92 -20.07 -4.09
CA LYS A 312 0.38 -18.69 -3.99
C LYS A 312 -1.14 -18.73 -3.82
N SER A 313 -1.83 -19.56 -4.60
CA SER A 313 -3.27 -19.77 -4.47
C SER A 313 -3.61 -20.32 -3.08
N LEU A 314 -2.83 -21.30 -2.61
CA LEU A 314 -3.03 -21.95 -1.31
C LEU A 314 -2.87 -21.00 -0.12
N TYR A 315 -1.90 -20.07 -0.16
CA TYR A 315 -1.75 -19.05 0.89
C TYR A 315 -3.00 -18.17 1.00
N PHE A 316 -3.57 -17.83 -0.15
CA PHE A 316 -4.78 -17.05 -0.23
C PHE A 316 -6.00 -17.83 0.30
N GLU A 317 -6.21 -19.05 -0.17
CA GLU A 317 -7.29 -19.93 0.29
C GLU A 317 -7.26 -20.15 1.79
N ALA A 318 -6.06 -20.17 2.39
CA ALA A 318 -5.84 -20.23 3.82
C ALA A 318 -6.08 -18.90 4.56
N GLY A 319 -6.44 -17.80 3.87
CA GLY A 319 -6.72 -16.51 4.48
C GLY A 319 -5.49 -15.68 4.86
N PHE A 320 -4.30 -15.98 4.32
CA PHE A 320 -3.13 -15.12 4.50
C PHE A 320 -3.11 -13.98 3.50
N ARG A 321 -2.72 -12.78 3.96
CA ARG A 321 -2.54 -11.58 3.12
C ARG A 321 -1.12 -11.41 2.59
N SER A 322 -0.17 -12.17 3.13
CA SER A 322 1.24 -12.08 2.77
C SER A 322 1.87 -13.46 2.73
N ARG A 323 2.57 -13.75 1.62
CA ARG A 323 3.36 -14.97 1.46
C ARG A 323 4.38 -15.16 2.58
N GLN A 324 5.06 -14.09 2.99
CA GLN A 324 6.06 -14.16 4.05
C GLN A 324 5.44 -14.51 5.40
N THR A 325 4.24 -14.00 5.69
CA THR A 325 3.52 -14.32 6.91
C THR A 325 3.08 -15.79 6.89
N ALA A 326 2.54 -16.26 5.78
CA ALA A 326 2.20 -17.69 5.61
C ALA A 326 3.42 -18.59 5.79
N TYR A 327 4.52 -18.28 5.11
CA TYR A 327 5.77 -19.04 5.19
C TYR A 327 6.31 -19.11 6.62
N ARG A 328 6.41 -17.95 7.33
CA ARG A 328 6.90 -17.93 8.73
C ARG A 328 6.04 -18.77 9.66
N ASN A 329 4.71 -18.66 9.52
CA ASN A 329 3.80 -19.45 10.34
C ASN A 329 3.84 -20.93 9.96
N PHE A 330 4.05 -21.27 8.69
CA PHE A 330 4.21 -22.65 8.27
C PHE A 330 5.46 -23.28 8.93
N VAL A 331 6.59 -22.59 8.87
CA VAL A 331 7.81 -23.05 9.57
C VAL A 331 7.60 -23.08 11.09
N LYS A 332 6.90 -22.11 11.68
CA LYS A 332 6.61 -22.08 13.12
C LYS A 332 5.81 -23.31 13.58
N PHE A 333 4.79 -23.73 12.84
CA PHE A 333 3.85 -24.76 13.28
C PHE A 333 4.14 -26.15 12.72
N ILE A 334 4.82 -26.25 11.56
CA ILE A 334 5.14 -27.53 10.91
C ILE A 334 6.62 -27.91 11.12
N GLY A 335 7.51 -26.92 11.35
CA GLY A 335 8.93 -27.15 11.60
C GLY A 335 9.81 -27.09 10.35
N CYS A 336 9.24 -27.07 9.13
CA CYS A 336 9.98 -26.99 7.88
C CYS A 336 9.29 -26.05 6.87
N SER A 337 9.95 -25.76 5.75
CA SER A 337 9.33 -24.95 4.71
C SER A 337 8.22 -25.71 3.97
N PRO A 338 7.25 -25.02 3.32
CA PRO A 338 6.25 -25.70 2.49
C PRO A 338 6.86 -26.58 1.39
N THR A 339 7.99 -26.14 0.82
CA THR A 339 8.72 -26.90 -0.22
C THR A 339 9.34 -28.17 0.36
N ASP A 340 10.00 -28.07 1.51
CA ASP A 340 10.61 -29.22 2.18
C ASP A 340 9.52 -30.19 2.69
N TYR A 341 8.38 -29.65 3.14
CA TYR A 341 7.23 -30.45 3.53
C TYR A 341 6.73 -31.31 2.37
N VAL A 342 6.53 -30.71 1.20
CA VAL A 342 6.13 -31.45 -0.02
C VAL A 342 7.18 -32.50 -0.41
N ALA A 343 8.47 -32.14 -0.36
CA ALA A 343 9.55 -33.09 -0.64
C ALA A 343 9.58 -34.27 0.33
N SER A 344 9.14 -34.07 1.58
CA SER A 344 9.06 -35.16 2.59
C SER A 344 7.87 -36.10 2.40
N LEU A 345 6.89 -35.73 1.55
CA LEU A 345 5.73 -36.55 1.23
C LEU A 345 5.95 -37.49 0.04
N ALA A 346 7.00 -37.22 -0.76
CA ALA A 346 7.36 -38.00 -1.94
C ALA A 346 8.25 -39.19 -1.55
#